data_eb7f1fa805be550a61d0d3b6ab2d62ef
#
_entry.id   eb7f1fa805be550a61d0d3b6ab2d62ef
#
_cell.length_a   1.000
_cell.length_b   1.000
_cell.length_c   1.000
_cell.angle_alpha   90.00
_cell.angle_beta   90.00
_cell.angle_gamma   90.00
#
_symmetry.space_group_name_H-M   'P 1'
#
loop_
_entity.id
_entity.type
_entity.pdbx_description
1 polymer ?
#
loop_
_entity_poly.entity_id
_entity_poly.type
_entity_poly.pdbx_seq_one_letter_code
_entity_poly.pdbx_strand_id
1 'polypeptide(L)'
;MPPTTPSGVERPPQPSVTRGVDLRQQFRWVPLVAGLMALVIGLGYIIEGLVPHLYHRRLRGLSDILPGTLVNLTRTTDVIIGVLLLMLSYGLRRRKRRAWGAVMALLAAGLLLHGGLGIVTYAAMTDHEHVKPVVHPVQLAGTAVLLAVLFAFRGQFYAVGDRRSRWRSLWVLCGLVVADLVIGLAALSIIGGVRGTYSLAQRVYEVVVNVVGFTGPIRFISEDKADHFGFVTGGLGLLTLLLAIYLFLRPAGPPARLQPADAARIRELLNRHGEQDSLGYFTLREDKSVLWSASGKSCIGYRVLSGVMLASGDPIGDPEAWPGAMHNFLDEAARHAWVPAVIGCSELGAEIWCREGGLTALELGDEAVVSIAGFTLEGRAMRNVRQMAGRVCKKGYVANVRRVADIPPAEIAWMVRQADSWRGNPTERGFSMALGRLGGREDGQCVIATAMQGGALRALLHFVPWGSDGLSLDLMRRDRAATAGLNDFLIVEAIKAASDLGVKRMSLNFAVFRAALERGERIGAGPVLRAWRRILLFLSRWFQIESLYKFNAKFCPEWVPRFLVFPSTRDALRIGIAALEAEAFLVWPTIEIRRVGRKLSTTRLGRRLARPFRRAAG
;
A
#
# COMPACT_ATOMS: atom_id res chain seq x y z
N MET A 1 -52.67 50.02 10.42
CA MET A 1 -51.55 49.74 11.31
C MET A 1 -50.86 48.51 10.81
N PRO A 2 -49.60 48.58 10.33
CA PRO A 2 -48.82 47.42 9.94
C PRO A 2 -48.16 46.80 11.19
N PRO A 3 -47.90 45.46 11.21
CA PRO A 3 -47.32 44.80 12.36
C PRO A 3 -45.82 45.09 12.47
N THR A 4 -45.41 45.42 13.67
CA THR A 4 -44.04 45.68 14.10
C THR A 4 -43.19 44.42 14.04
N THR A 5 -42.05 44.47 13.31
CA THR A 5 -40.95 43.50 13.32
C THR A 5 -40.27 43.48 14.69
N PRO A 6 -39.96 42.30 15.27
CA PRO A 6 -39.13 42.22 16.45
C PRO A 6 -37.64 42.39 16.05
N SER A 7 -37.00 43.30 16.75
CA SER A 7 -35.61 43.68 16.70
C SER A 7 -34.64 42.53 17.04
N GLY A 8 -33.59 42.41 16.21
CA GLY A 8 -32.21 42.20 16.62
C GLY A 8 -31.90 41.05 17.57
N VAL A 9 -31.72 39.82 17.03
CA VAL A 9 -30.83 38.85 17.65
C VAL A 9 -29.42 39.14 17.09
N GLU A 10 -28.59 39.81 17.89
CA GLU A 10 -27.15 39.93 17.61
C GLU A 10 -26.55 38.54 17.51
N ARG A 11 -26.10 38.18 16.29
CA ARG A 11 -25.25 37.02 16.10
C ARG A 11 -23.94 37.27 16.85
N PRO A 12 -23.46 36.31 17.68
CA PRO A 12 -22.15 36.43 18.29
C PRO A 12 -21.09 36.58 17.17
N PRO A 13 -20.06 37.43 17.36
CA PRO A 13 -19.03 37.66 16.37
C PRO A 13 -18.38 36.32 16.02
N GLN A 14 -18.48 35.93 14.77
CA GLN A 14 -17.71 34.83 14.24
C GLN A 14 -16.23 35.14 14.49
N PRO A 15 -15.45 34.23 15.11
CA PRO A 15 -14.02 34.43 15.24
C PRO A 15 -13.49 34.68 13.84
N SER A 16 -12.90 35.84 13.61
CA SER A 16 -12.18 36.19 12.41
C SER A 16 -11.05 35.17 12.28
N VAL A 17 -11.29 34.11 11.50
CA VAL A 17 -10.22 33.26 10.98
C VAL A 17 -9.42 34.19 10.09
N THR A 18 -8.42 34.82 10.68
CA THR A 18 -7.32 35.43 9.94
C THR A 18 -6.80 34.33 9.03
N ARG A 19 -7.18 34.42 7.75
CA ARG A 19 -6.55 33.66 6.67
C ARG A 19 -5.09 34.09 6.63
N GLY A 20 -4.27 33.51 7.49
CA GLY A 20 -2.85 33.36 7.20
C GLY A 20 -2.82 32.67 5.87
N VAL A 21 -2.47 33.39 4.80
CA VAL A 21 -2.23 32.83 3.47
C VAL A 21 -1.34 31.63 3.73
N ASP A 22 -1.87 30.42 3.49
CA ASP A 22 -1.14 29.20 3.81
C ASP A 22 0.04 29.12 2.85
N LEU A 23 1.21 29.64 3.29
CA LEU A 23 2.45 29.64 2.53
C LEU A 23 2.77 28.25 1.97
N ARG A 24 2.17 27.20 2.56
CA ARG A 24 2.26 25.83 2.06
C ARG A 24 1.51 25.64 0.74
N GLN A 25 0.43 26.36 0.50
CA GLN A 25 -0.29 26.32 -0.78
C GLN A 25 0.45 27.09 -1.86
N GLN A 26 1.04 28.22 -1.51
CA GLN A 26 1.73 29.10 -2.46
C GLN A 26 2.99 28.45 -3.06
N PHE A 27 3.72 27.61 -2.30
CA PHE A 27 4.95 26.96 -2.74
C PHE A 27 4.78 25.44 -2.97
N ARG A 28 3.63 25.02 -3.47
CA ARG A 28 3.34 23.59 -3.76
C ARG A 28 4.31 22.95 -4.78
N TRP A 29 4.89 23.75 -5.64
CA TRP A 29 5.83 23.31 -6.68
C TRP A 29 7.25 23.02 -6.17
N VAL A 30 7.66 23.60 -5.04
CA VAL A 30 9.03 23.48 -4.49
C VAL A 30 9.49 22.04 -4.30
N PRO A 31 8.72 21.13 -3.66
CA PRO A 31 9.16 19.75 -3.50
C PRO A 31 9.31 19.00 -4.83
N LEU A 32 8.53 19.38 -5.85
CA LEU A 32 8.62 18.79 -7.18
C LEU A 32 9.89 19.25 -7.88
N VAL A 33 10.19 20.55 -7.86
CA VAL A 33 11.39 21.13 -8.47
C VAL A 33 12.64 20.63 -7.75
N ALA A 34 12.65 20.65 -6.42
CA ALA A 34 13.76 20.12 -5.62
C ALA A 34 14.02 18.62 -5.92
N GLY A 35 12.96 17.83 -6.07
CA GLY A 35 13.07 16.44 -6.47
C GLY A 35 13.58 16.26 -7.91
N LEU A 36 13.19 17.11 -8.86
CA LEU A 36 13.72 17.10 -10.24
C LEU A 36 15.20 17.50 -10.28
N MET A 37 15.59 18.55 -9.55
CA MET A 37 16.98 18.95 -9.42
C MET A 37 17.84 17.83 -8.82
N ALA A 38 17.38 17.19 -7.74
CA ALA A 38 18.07 16.06 -7.14
C ALA A 38 18.22 14.88 -8.13
N LEU A 39 17.20 14.64 -8.98
CA LEU A 39 17.26 13.62 -10.02
C LEU A 39 18.29 13.96 -11.09
N VAL A 40 18.31 15.19 -11.60
CA VAL A 40 19.26 15.64 -12.64
C VAL A 40 20.69 15.60 -12.12
N ILE A 41 20.92 16.12 -10.91
CA ILE A 41 22.23 16.09 -10.27
C ILE A 41 22.68 14.64 -10.04
N GLY A 42 21.77 13.77 -9.55
CA GLY A 42 22.06 12.35 -9.35
C GLY A 42 22.42 11.61 -10.64
N LEU A 43 21.73 11.89 -11.74
CA LEU A 43 22.09 11.36 -13.06
C LEU A 43 23.47 11.88 -13.52
N GLY A 44 23.78 13.15 -13.27
CA GLY A 44 25.09 13.71 -13.57
C GLY A 44 26.21 12.95 -12.85
N TYR A 45 26.07 12.70 -11.55
CA TYR A 45 27.03 11.94 -10.76
C TYR A 45 27.19 10.49 -11.29
N ILE A 46 26.11 9.81 -11.66
CA ILE A 46 26.17 8.46 -12.22
C ILE A 46 26.89 8.45 -13.57
N ILE A 47 26.57 9.37 -14.48
CA ILE A 47 27.18 9.45 -15.80
C ILE A 47 28.69 9.71 -15.66
N GLU A 48 29.08 10.62 -14.78
CA GLU A 48 30.50 10.91 -14.51
C GLU A 48 31.23 9.69 -13.95
N GLY A 49 30.62 8.97 -13.01
CA GLY A 49 31.23 7.78 -12.43
C GLY A 49 31.30 6.57 -13.38
N LEU A 50 30.34 6.43 -14.32
CA LEU A 50 30.27 5.27 -15.24
C LEU A 50 31.05 5.47 -16.53
N VAL A 51 31.25 6.69 -17.04
CA VAL A 51 31.91 6.97 -18.32
C VAL A 51 33.40 7.23 -18.14
N PRO A 52 34.27 6.23 -18.38
CA PRO A 52 35.71 6.33 -18.11
C PRO A 52 36.40 7.48 -18.86
N HIS A 53 35.97 7.75 -20.10
CA HIS A 53 36.55 8.80 -20.92
C HIS A 53 36.36 10.22 -20.37
N LEU A 54 35.21 10.49 -19.74
CA LEU A 54 34.94 11.77 -19.09
C LEU A 54 35.78 11.90 -17.81
N TYR A 55 35.99 10.82 -17.11
CA TYR A 55 36.70 10.75 -15.85
C TYR A 55 38.23 10.82 -16.07
N HIS A 56 38.80 10.00 -16.96
CA HIS A 56 40.23 10.00 -17.26
C HIS A 56 40.71 11.27 -17.91
N ARG A 57 39.87 11.98 -18.69
CA ARG A 57 40.24 13.28 -19.28
C ARG A 57 40.44 14.38 -18.22
N ARG A 58 39.76 14.24 -17.08
CA ARG A 58 39.83 15.18 -15.95
C ARG A 58 41.01 14.89 -15.01
N LEU A 59 41.35 13.61 -14.84
CA LEU A 59 42.30 13.18 -13.82
C LEU A 59 43.73 12.96 -14.33
N ARG A 60 44.00 13.08 -15.65
CA ARG A 60 45.33 12.86 -16.23
C ARG A 60 46.44 13.70 -15.60
N GLY A 61 46.14 14.85 -14.97
CA GLY A 61 47.14 15.65 -14.26
C GLY A 61 47.21 15.35 -12.76
N LEU A 62 46.26 14.61 -12.20
CA LEU A 62 46.16 14.34 -10.76
C LEU A 62 46.66 12.94 -10.39
N SER A 63 46.66 12.01 -11.38
CA SER A 63 47.16 10.64 -11.19
C SER A 63 48.65 10.60 -10.78
N ASP A 64 49.40 11.63 -11.12
CA ASP A 64 50.83 11.77 -10.78
C ASP A 64 51.06 12.35 -9.38
N ILE A 65 50.01 13.01 -8.81
CA ILE A 65 50.08 13.68 -7.50
C ILE A 65 49.33 12.89 -6.42
N LEU A 66 48.23 12.22 -6.77
CA LEU A 66 47.38 11.49 -5.82
C LEU A 66 47.52 9.98 -6.00
N PRO A 67 47.57 9.18 -4.93
CA PRO A 67 47.54 7.72 -5.00
C PRO A 67 46.29 7.25 -5.77
N GLY A 68 46.44 6.25 -6.65
CA GLY A 68 45.36 5.69 -7.46
C GLY A 68 44.15 5.22 -6.65
N THR A 69 44.34 4.89 -5.37
CA THR A 69 43.29 4.57 -4.40
C THR A 69 42.32 5.73 -4.14
N LEU A 70 42.82 6.98 -4.07
CA LEU A 70 41.99 8.18 -3.88
C LEU A 70 41.21 8.54 -5.14
N VAL A 71 41.74 8.24 -6.31
CA VAL A 71 41.09 8.46 -7.61
C VAL A 71 39.91 7.49 -7.78
N ASN A 72 40.08 6.22 -7.44
CA ASN A 72 39.00 5.21 -7.49
C ASN A 72 37.91 5.49 -6.43
N LEU A 73 38.31 6.05 -5.28
CA LEU A 73 37.38 6.45 -4.23
C LEU A 73 36.35 7.47 -4.72
N THR A 74 36.81 8.52 -5.40
CA THR A 74 35.91 9.59 -5.88
C THR A 74 34.90 9.02 -6.88
N ARG A 75 35.31 8.14 -7.79
CA ARG A 75 34.45 7.50 -8.80
C ARG A 75 33.34 6.66 -8.17
N THR A 76 33.68 5.79 -7.23
CA THR A 76 32.69 4.95 -6.54
C THR A 76 31.73 5.80 -5.71
N THR A 77 32.26 6.81 -5.03
CA THR A 77 31.49 7.77 -4.22
C THR A 77 30.48 8.54 -5.07
N ASP A 78 30.87 8.97 -6.28
CA ASP A 78 29.99 9.68 -7.21
C ASP A 78 28.81 8.82 -7.65
N VAL A 79 29.06 7.56 -8.04
CA VAL A 79 27.97 6.62 -8.39
C VAL A 79 27.04 6.40 -7.20
N ILE A 80 27.58 6.20 -6.01
CA ILE A 80 26.79 6.00 -4.79
C ILE A 80 25.93 7.25 -4.50
N ILE A 81 26.52 8.44 -4.49
CA ILE A 81 25.81 9.70 -4.26
C ILE A 81 24.71 9.88 -5.32
N GLY A 82 25.03 9.62 -6.59
CA GLY A 82 24.09 9.71 -7.69
C GLY A 82 22.87 8.80 -7.52
N VAL A 83 23.09 7.52 -7.24
CA VAL A 83 22.03 6.55 -7.00
C VAL A 83 21.20 6.92 -5.75
N LEU A 84 21.84 7.38 -4.69
CA LEU A 84 21.15 7.86 -3.49
C LEU A 84 20.27 9.07 -3.78
N LEU A 85 20.76 10.04 -4.53
CA LEU A 85 19.99 11.22 -4.94
C LEU A 85 18.78 10.82 -5.80
N LEU A 86 18.92 9.85 -6.71
CA LEU A 86 17.78 9.32 -7.49
C LEU A 86 16.70 8.73 -6.56
N MET A 87 17.07 7.90 -5.61
CA MET A 87 16.11 7.33 -4.66
C MET A 87 15.46 8.40 -3.78
N LEU A 88 16.25 9.35 -3.29
CA LEU A 88 15.78 10.40 -2.40
C LEU A 88 14.93 11.45 -3.13
N SER A 89 15.14 11.66 -4.46
CA SER A 89 14.33 12.56 -5.28
C SER A 89 12.84 12.27 -5.18
N TYR A 90 12.47 11.00 -5.17
CA TYR A 90 11.10 10.57 -4.95
C TYR A 90 10.58 10.96 -3.56
N GLY A 91 11.43 10.81 -2.52
CA GLY A 91 11.10 11.22 -1.16
C GLY A 91 10.90 12.73 -1.01
N LEU A 92 11.70 13.55 -1.71
CA LEU A 92 11.55 15.01 -1.75
C LEU A 92 10.22 15.42 -2.38
N ARG A 93 9.86 14.85 -3.53
CA ARG A 93 8.56 15.09 -4.19
C ARG A 93 7.38 14.79 -3.28
N ARG A 94 7.54 13.83 -2.37
CA ARG A 94 6.56 13.44 -1.34
C ARG A 94 6.69 14.21 -0.03
N ARG A 95 7.41 15.34 0.00
CA ARG A 95 7.58 16.23 1.17
C ARG A 95 8.12 15.54 2.42
N LYS A 96 8.82 14.39 2.29
CA LYS A 96 9.32 13.62 3.43
C LYS A 96 10.48 14.35 4.12
N ARG A 97 10.32 14.69 5.39
CA ARG A 97 11.34 15.36 6.19
C ARG A 97 12.65 14.56 6.29
N ARG A 98 12.55 13.21 6.33
CA ARG A 98 13.72 12.33 6.35
C ARG A 98 14.50 12.36 5.03
N ALA A 99 13.79 12.36 3.89
CA ALA A 99 14.43 12.48 2.58
C ALA A 99 15.12 13.82 2.43
N TRP A 100 14.48 14.90 2.88
CA TRP A 100 15.09 16.22 2.94
C TRP A 100 16.39 16.23 3.75
N GLY A 101 16.38 15.71 4.99
CA GLY A 101 17.58 15.64 5.84
C GLY A 101 18.70 14.78 5.23
N ALA A 102 18.35 13.64 4.60
CA ALA A 102 19.34 12.79 3.94
C ALA A 102 19.95 13.47 2.70
N VAL A 103 19.14 14.15 1.88
CA VAL A 103 19.64 14.91 0.72
C VAL A 103 20.52 16.06 1.17
N MET A 104 20.13 16.81 2.20
CA MET A 104 20.95 17.88 2.78
C MET A 104 22.31 17.35 3.23
N ALA A 105 22.34 16.22 3.94
CA ALA A 105 23.59 15.61 4.40
C ALA A 105 24.47 15.13 3.23
N LEU A 106 23.86 14.48 2.22
CA LEU A 106 24.59 14.03 1.03
C LEU A 106 25.16 15.18 0.20
N LEU A 107 24.36 16.22 -0.04
CA LEU A 107 24.82 17.39 -0.79
C LEU A 107 25.90 18.15 -0.04
N ALA A 108 25.78 18.29 1.28
CA ALA A 108 26.80 18.92 2.10
C ALA A 108 28.09 18.10 2.10
N ALA A 109 28.03 16.78 2.27
CA ALA A 109 29.19 15.89 2.19
C ALA A 109 29.86 15.95 0.80
N GLY A 110 29.04 15.89 -0.28
CA GLY A 110 29.55 16.05 -1.65
C GLY A 110 30.20 17.40 -1.89
N LEU A 111 29.60 18.48 -1.40
CA LEU A 111 30.17 19.83 -1.51
C LEU A 111 31.51 19.96 -0.78
N LEU A 112 31.62 19.39 0.42
CA LEU A 112 32.87 19.38 1.20
C LEU A 112 33.95 18.54 0.49
N LEU A 113 33.59 17.35 0.00
CA LEU A 113 34.54 16.48 -0.70
C LEU A 113 35.05 17.12 -1.99
N HIS A 114 34.14 17.55 -2.86
CA HIS A 114 34.51 18.14 -4.15
C HIS A 114 35.08 19.54 -4.02
N GLY A 115 34.59 20.34 -3.07
CA GLY A 115 35.16 21.65 -2.75
C GLY A 115 36.58 21.54 -2.20
N GLY A 116 36.82 20.61 -1.26
CA GLY A 116 38.14 20.31 -0.74
C GLY A 116 39.11 19.85 -1.83
N LEU A 117 38.65 18.91 -2.69
CA LEU A 117 39.46 18.46 -3.83
C LEU A 117 39.74 19.61 -4.82
N GLY A 118 38.75 20.48 -5.06
CA GLY A 118 38.91 21.69 -5.89
C GLY A 118 39.95 22.65 -5.35
N ILE A 119 40.01 22.87 -4.03
CA ILE A 119 41.03 23.73 -3.38
C ILE A 119 42.40 23.11 -3.52
N VAL A 120 42.55 21.79 -3.27
CA VAL A 120 43.83 21.08 -3.41
C VAL A 120 44.32 21.13 -4.85
N THR A 121 43.44 20.93 -5.83
CA THR A 121 43.83 21.02 -7.25
C THR A 121 44.17 22.42 -7.68
N TYR A 122 43.49 23.45 -7.16
CA TYR A 122 43.81 24.86 -7.43
C TYR A 122 45.17 25.23 -6.83
N ALA A 123 45.47 24.81 -5.62
CA ALA A 123 46.78 25.01 -5.00
C ALA A 123 47.91 24.31 -5.80
N ALA A 124 47.66 23.10 -6.33
CA ALA A 124 48.59 22.37 -7.18
C ALA A 124 48.81 23.03 -8.57
N MET A 125 47.81 23.78 -9.07
CA MET A 125 47.91 24.56 -10.32
C MET A 125 48.89 25.73 -10.23
N THR A 126 49.06 26.30 -9.04
CA THR A 126 50.03 27.39 -8.82
C THR A 126 51.47 26.91 -8.95
N ASP A 127 51.75 25.62 -8.76
CA ASP A 127 53.08 25.02 -8.81
C ASP A 127 53.34 24.27 -10.17
N HIS A 128 52.29 23.92 -10.94
CA HIS A 128 52.41 23.13 -12.18
C HIS A 128 51.43 23.61 -13.26
N GLU A 129 51.92 24.20 -14.36
CA GLU A 129 51.11 24.79 -15.47
C GLU A 129 50.18 23.82 -16.24
N HIS A 130 50.27 22.51 -16.01
CA HIS A 130 49.53 21.50 -16.81
C HIS A 130 48.33 20.86 -16.10
N VAL A 131 48.01 21.27 -14.87
CA VAL A 131 46.90 20.70 -14.09
C VAL A 131 45.59 21.41 -14.41
N LYS A 132 44.60 20.66 -14.89
CA LYS A 132 43.25 21.19 -15.15
C LYS A 132 42.34 21.02 -13.93
N PRO A 133 41.36 21.95 -13.72
CA PRO A 133 40.43 21.83 -12.58
C PRO A 133 39.61 20.53 -12.68
N VAL A 134 39.68 19.71 -11.63
CA VAL A 134 39.02 18.40 -11.54
C VAL A 134 37.53 18.55 -11.31
N VAL A 135 37.11 19.65 -10.70
CA VAL A 135 35.70 19.87 -10.32
C VAL A 135 35.03 20.77 -11.35
N HIS A 136 33.87 20.32 -11.86
CA HIS A 136 33.07 21.13 -12.80
C HIS A 136 32.37 22.24 -12.02
N PRO A 137 32.65 23.54 -12.31
CA PRO A 137 32.09 24.66 -11.54
C PRO A 137 30.54 24.69 -11.62
N VAL A 138 29.95 24.24 -12.73
CA VAL A 138 28.48 24.15 -12.91
C VAL A 138 27.87 23.14 -11.95
N GLN A 139 28.53 22.00 -11.71
CA GLN A 139 28.04 20.97 -10.80
C GLN A 139 28.12 21.41 -9.34
N LEU A 140 29.21 22.04 -8.97
CA LEU A 140 29.39 22.62 -7.63
C LEU A 140 28.35 23.70 -7.35
N ALA A 141 28.16 24.62 -8.32
CA ALA A 141 27.16 25.67 -8.23
C ALA A 141 25.74 25.09 -8.16
N GLY A 142 25.39 24.08 -8.99
CA GLY A 142 24.10 23.41 -8.96
C GLY A 142 23.83 22.71 -7.61
N THR A 143 24.85 22.07 -7.05
CA THR A 143 24.77 21.43 -5.71
C THR A 143 24.55 22.46 -4.61
N ALA A 144 25.28 23.58 -4.65
CA ALA A 144 25.13 24.67 -3.70
C ALA A 144 23.76 25.35 -3.79
N VAL A 145 23.27 25.61 -5.01
CA VAL A 145 21.93 26.16 -5.27
C VAL A 145 20.84 25.24 -4.74
N LEU A 146 20.93 23.94 -5.02
CA LEU A 146 19.93 22.98 -4.51
C LEU A 146 19.97 22.95 -2.97
N LEU A 147 21.14 22.97 -2.36
CA LEU A 147 21.29 22.98 -0.90
C LEU A 147 20.66 24.24 -0.30
N ALA A 148 20.89 25.42 -0.90
CA ALA A 148 20.30 26.68 -0.47
C ALA A 148 18.76 26.66 -0.62
N VAL A 149 18.23 26.18 -1.73
CA VAL A 149 16.79 26.04 -1.97
C VAL A 149 16.15 25.10 -0.95
N LEU A 150 16.74 23.93 -0.71
CA LEU A 150 16.25 22.97 0.28
C LEU A 150 16.25 23.54 1.69
N PHE A 151 17.27 24.34 2.06
CA PHE A 151 17.36 24.98 3.36
C PHE A 151 16.32 26.11 3.52
N ALA A 152 16.20 26.99 2.52
CA ALA A 152 15.24 28.09 2.51
C ALA A 152 13.79 27.58 2.63
N PHE A 153 13.45 26.50 1.91
CA PHE A 153 12.11 25.93 1.89
C PHE A 153 11.93 24.71 2.80
N ARG A 154 12.74 24.57 3.86
CA ARG A 154 12.66 23.45 4.81
C ARG A 154 11.25 23.19 5.37
N GLY A 155 10.43 24.22 5.52
CA GLY A 155 9.04 24.14 5.98
C GLY A 155 8.09 23.38 5.05
N GLN A 156 8.49 23.19 3.76
CA GLN A 156 7.70 22.43 2.79
C GLN A 156 7.88 20.90 2.94
N PHE A 157 8.89 20.45 3.70
CA PHE A 157 9.21 19.03 3.94
C PHE A 157 8.77 18.62 5.35
N TYR A 158 7.46 18.48 5.57
CA TYR A 158 6.86 18.28 6.89
C TYR A 158 6.42 16.83 7.16
N ALA A 159 6.33 15.98 6.13
CA ALA A 159 5.84 14.61 6.28
C ALA A 159 6.72 13.77 7.20
N VAL A 160 6.14 13.36 8.33
CA VAL A 160 6.82 12.63 9.40
C VAL A 160 6.78 11.13 9.09
N GLY A 161 7.91 10.45 9.17
CA GLY A 161 7.98 8.99 9.05
C GLY A 161 7.80 8.31 10.42
N ASP A 162 7.27 7.10 10.43
CA ASP A 162 7.02 6.32 11.64
C ASP A 162 8.32 6.03 12.43
N ARG A 163 8.24 6.18 13.76
CA ARG A 163 9.34 5.94 14.68
C ARG A 163 9.73 4.45 14.77
N ARG A 164 8.75 3.54 14.62
CA ARG A 164 8.98 2.08 14.63
C ARG A 164 9.73 1.59 13.39
N SER A 165 9.57 2.26 12.24
CA SER A 165 10.27 1.95 11.00
C SER A 165 11.79 2.13 11.12
N ARG A 166 12.28 3.06 11.97
CA ARG A 166 13.73 3.29 12.18
C ARG A 166 14.42 2.06 12.78
N TRP A 167 13.85 1.50 13.85
CA TRP A 167 14.44 0.35 14.52
C TRP A 167 14.43 -0.90 13.63
N ARG A 168 13.34 -1.10 12.87
CA ARG A 168 13.28 -2.20 11.89
C ARG A 168 14.31 -2.03 10.79
N SER A 169 14.45 -0.83 10.23
CA SER A 169 15.46 -0.54 9.20
C SER A 169 16.87 -0.75 9.73
N LEU A 170 17.14 -0.35 10.98
CA LEU A 170 18.44 -0.54 11.62
C LEU A 170 18.75 -2.04 11.81
N TRP A 171 17.82 -2.83 12.32
CA TRP A 171 18.02 -4.27 12.48
C TRP A 171 18.22 -4.99 11.14
N VAL A 172 17.48 -4.59 10.11
CA VAL A 172 17.69 -5.13 8.76
C VAL A 172 19.04 -4.74 8.22
N LEU A 173 19.46 -3.48 8.39
CA LEU A 173 20.79 -3.02 8.00
C LEU A 173 21.90 -3.82 8.70
N CYS A 174 21.81 -4.00 10.01
CA CYS A 174 22.77 -4.83 10.76
C CYS A 174 22.81 -6.27 10.22
N GLY A 175 21.65 -6.87 9.95
CA GLY A 175 21.57 -8.22 9.38
C GLY A 175 22.17 -8.32 7.97
N LEU A 176 21.98 -7.30 7.13
CA LEU A 176 22.56 -7.25 5.79
C LEU A 176 24.07 -7.05 5.83
N VAL A 177 24.58 -6.17 6.69
CA VAL A 177 26.02 -5.98 6.88
C VAL A 177 26.70 -7.28 7.35
N VAL A 178 26.06 -8.03 8.25
CA VAL A 178 26.56 -9.35 8.64
C VAL A 178 26.51 -10.34 7.48
N ALA A 179 25.46 -10.31 6.65
CA ALA A 179 25.37 -11.14 5.46
C ALA A 179 26.43 -10.78 4.43
N ASP A 180 26.67 -9.49 4.18
CA ASP A 180 27.72 -9.02 3.28
C ASP A 180 29.11 -9.50 3.74
N LEU A 181 29.37 -9.43 5.05
CA LEU A 181 30.61 -9.94 5.63
C LEU A 181 30.78 -11.45 5.41
N VAL A 182 29.74 -12.23 5.68
CA VAL A 182 29.78 -13.69 5.50
C VAL A 182 29.96 -14.07 4.02
N ILE A 183 29.20 -13.41 3.13
CA ILE A 183 29.29 -13.66 1.68
C ILE A 183 30.64 -13.21 1.16
N GLY A 184 31.17 -12.06 1.59
CA GLY A 184 32.48 -11.54 1.21
C GLY A 184 33.63 -12.46 1.66
N LEU A 185 33.59 -12.99 2.88
CA LEU A 185 34.56 -13.97 3.36
C LEU A 185 34.48 -15.29 2.58
N ALA A 186 33.28 -15.75 2.24
CA ALA A 186 33.09 -16.92 1.39
C ALA A 186 33.61 -16.67 -0.04
N ALA A 187 33.31 -15.51 -0.63
CA ALA A 187 33.81 -15.11 -1.94
C ALA A 187 35.34 -15.05 -1.98
N LEU A 188 35.98 -14.51 -0.94
CA LEU A 188 37.42 -14.47 -0.81
C LEU A 188 38.04 -15.87 -0.78
N SER A 189 37.32 -16.83 -0.16
CA SER A 189 37.76 -18.24 -0.08
C SER A 189 37.54 -18.99 -1.39
N ILE A 190 36.46 -18.70 -2.14
CA ILE A 190 36.09 -19.37 -3.39
C ILE A 190 36.88 -18.85 -4.58
N ILE A 191 37.05 -17.52 -4.73
CA ILE A 191 37.77 -16.89 -5.82
C ILE A 191 39.25 -17.29 -5.76
N GLY A 192 39.80 -17.48 -4.56
CA GLY A 192 41.17 -17.92 -4.34
C GLY A 192 42.22 -16.99 -4.99
N GLY A 193 43.48 -17.44 -5.04
CA GLY A 193 44.54 -16.68 -5.71
C GLY A 193 45.01 -15.47 -4.89
N VAL A 194 45.07 -15.62 -3.60
CA VAL A 194 45.64 -14.66 -2.67
C VAL A 194 47.14 -14.99 -2.50
N ARG A 195 48.03 -13.98 -2.60
CA ARG A 195 49.47 -14.14 -2.35
C ARG A 195 49.73 -14.03 -0.86
N GLY A 196 50.17 -15.13 -0.25
CA GLY A 196 50.50 -15.19 1.16
C GLY A 196 49.41 -15.67 2.09
N THR A 197 49.72 -15.74 3.38
CA THR A 197 48.78 -16.12 4.46
C THR A 197 48.35 -14.86 5.19
N TYR A 198 47.05 -14.66 5.26
CA TYR A 198 46.43 -13.52 5.98
C TYR A 198 45.62 -14.00 7.17
N SER A 199 45.72 -13.28 8.27
CA SER A 199 44.95 -13.50 9.47
C SER A 199 43.44 -13.26 9.21
N LEU A 200 42.56 -13.83 10.04
CA LEU A 200 41.13 -13.60 9.94
C LEU A 200 40.78 -12.10 10.02
N ALA A 201 41.48 -11.36 10.88
CA ALA A 201 41.29 -9.92 11.03
C ALA A 201 41.59 -9.15 9.73
N GLN A 202 42.66 -9.52 9.01
CA GLN A 202 42.98 -8.92 7.72
C GLN A 202 41.98 -9.26 6.64
N ARG A 203 41.44 -10.49 6.62
CA ARG A 203 40.37 -10.92 5.70
C ARG A 203 39.06 -10.16 5.97
N VAL A 204 38.68 -10.02 7.25
CA VAL A 204 37.51 -9.22 7.64
C VAL A 204 37.69 -7.76 7.23
N TYR A 205 38.87 -7.19 7.49
CA TYR A 205 39.19 -5.81 7.11
C TYR A 205 39.11 -5.61 5.58
N GLU A 206 39.65 -6.55 4.79
CA GLU A 206 39.54 -6.55 3.32
C GLU A 206 38.10 -6.50 2.85
N VAL A 207 37.24 -7.40 3.39
CA VAL A 207 35.81 -7.45 3.01
C VAL A 207 35.10 -6.16 3.39
N VAL A 208 35.31 -5.65 4.61
CA VAL A 208 34.65 -4.43 5.09
C VAL A 208 35.02 -3.23 4.22
N VAL A 209 36.30 -3.09 3.88
CA VAL A 209 36.80 -2.00 3.06
C VAL A 209 36.28 -2.11 1.62
N ASN A 210 36.26 -3.31 1.02
CA ASN A 210 35.72 -3.53 -0.32
C ASN A 210 34.19 -3.33 -0.40
N VAL A 211 33.43 -3.70 0.63
CA VAL A 211 31.97 -3.44 0.70
C VAL A 211 31.68 -1.94 0.65
N VAL A 212 32.57 -1.12 1.18
CA VAL A 212 32.47 0.36 1.11
C VAL A 212 33.06 0.91 -0.20
N GLY A 213 33.72 0.08 -1.03
CA GLY A 213 34.27 0.47 -2.32
C GLY A 213 35.74 0.84 -2.30
N PHE A 214 36.46 0.51 -1.23
CA PHE A 214 37.92 0.71 -1.13
C PHE A 214 38.66 -0.61 -1.38
N THR A 215 39.92 -0.52 -1.80
CA THR A 215 40.83 -1.66 -1.86
C THR A 215 41.51 -1.89 -0.53
N GLY A 216 41.55 -3.12 -0.07
CA GLY A 216 42.18 -3.47 1.20
C GLY A 216 43.65 -3.97 1.02
N PRO A 217 44.28 -4.49 2.10
CA PRO A 217 45.69 -4.87 2.11
C PRO A 217 46.00 -6.20 1.42
N ILE A 218 44.97 -7.00 1.03
CA ILE A 218 45.21 -8.31 0.44
C ILE A 218 45.65 -8.18 -1.00
N ARG A 219 46.79 -8.82 -1.33
CA ARG A 219 47.29 -8.87 -2.71
C ARG A 219 46.82 -10.12 -3.42
N PHE A 220 46.11 -9.92 -4.51
CA PHE A 220 45.66 -11.00 -5.41
C PHE A 220 46.78 -11.37 -6.39
N ILE A 221 46.75 -12.62 -6.90
CA ILE A 221 47.72 -13.12 -7.88
C ILE A 221 47.48 -12.48 -9.26
N SER A 222 46.21 -12.16 -9.58
CA SER A 222 45.79 -11.57 -10.84
C SER A 222 44.89 -10.39 -10.57
N GLU A 223 45.01 -9.30 -11.36
CA GLU A 223 44.16 -8.13 -11.31
C GLU A 223 42.71 -8.48 -11.58
N ASP A 224 42.42 -9.39 -12.52
CA ASP A 224 41.05 -9.88 -12.80
C ASP A 224 40.36 -10.45 -11.57
N LYS A 225 41.09 -11.15 -10.69
CA LYS A 225 40.53 -11.71 -9.45
C LYS A 225 40.25 -10.63 -8.42
N ALA A 226 41.10 -9.61 -8.33
CA ALA A 226 40.88 -8.45 -7.48
C ALA A 226 39.62 -7.68 -7.93
N ASP A 227 39.48 -7.47 -9.24
CA ASP A 227 38.36 -6.76 -9.84
C ASP A 227 37.03 -7.53 -9.62
N HIS A 228 37.03 -8.85 -9.84
CA HIS A 228 35.84 -9.69 -9.58
C HIS A 228 35.45 -9.67 -8.10
N PHE A 229 36.42 -9.74 -7.19
CA PHE A 229 36.16 -9.65 -5.76
C PHE A 229 35.59 -8.28 -5.38
N GLY A 230 36.21 -7.20 -5.87
CA GLY A 230 35.75 -5.83 -5.66
C GLY A 230 34.34 -5.59 -6.23
N PHE A 231 34.05 -6.13 -7.43
CA PHE A 231 32.73 -6.02 -8.04
C PHE A 231 31.64 -6.72 -7.20
N VAL A 232 31.90 -7.95 -6.74
CA VAL A 232 30.95 -8.72 -5.92
C VAL A 232 30.72 -8.04 -4.58
N THR A 233 31.78 -7.68 -3.85
CA THR A 233 31.66 -7.07 -2.51
C THR A 233 31.12 -5.65 -2.56
N GLY A 234 31.58 -4.82 -3.49
CA GLY A 234 31.06 -3.47 -3.70
C GLY A 234 29.61 -3.48 -4.18
N GLY A 235 29.23 -4.42 -5.04
CA GLY A 235 27.85 -4.62 -5.46
C GLY A 235 26.92 -5.02 -4.32
N LEU A 236 27.35 -5.88 -3.40
CA LEU A 236 26.63 -6.24 -2.18
C LEU A 236 26.45 -5.03 -1.27
N GLY A 237 27.53 -4.26 -1.02
CA GLY A 237 27.47 -3.06 -0.21
C GLY A 237 26.50 -2.00 -0.76
N LEU A 238 26.54 -1.79 -2.08
CA LEU A 238 25.59 -0.90 -2.75
C LEU A 238 24.14 -1.40 -2.59
N LEU A 239 23.88 -2.68 -2.80
CA LEU A 239 22.57 -3.27 -2.63
C LEU A 239 22.05 -3.13 -1.19
N THR A 240 22.92 -3.38 -0.21
CA THR A 240 22.61 -3.21 1.22
C THR A 240 22.26 -1.76 1.54
N LEU A 241 23.03 -0.81 1.03
CA LEU A 241 22.76 0.62 1.21
C LEU A 241 21.43 1.04 0.58
N LEU A 242 21.16 0.60 -0.66
CA LEU A 242 19.91 0.89 -1.36
C LEU A 242 18.69 0.32 -0.62
N LEU A 243 18.79 -0.93 -0.17
CA LEU A 243 17.71 -1.58 0.57
C LEU A 243 17.47 -0.91 1.94
N ALA A 244 18.54 -0.55 2.64
CA ALA A 244 18.46 0.17 3.91
C ALA A 244 17.75 1.52 3.76
N ILE A 245 18.12 2.30 2.73
CA ILE A 245 17.48 3.59 2.43
C ILE A 245 16.03 3.41 2.00
N TYR A 246 15.74 2.42 1.15
CA TYR A 246 14.36 2.09 0.78
C TYR A 246 13.50 1.81 2.02
N LEU A 247 13.99 0.97 2.94
CA LEU A 247 13.28 0.64 4.18
C LEU A 247 13.14 1.86 5.11
N PHE A 248 14.18 2.70 5.19
CA PHE A 248 14.16 3.94 5.98
C PHE A 248 13.16 4.97 5.45
N LEU A 249 13.01 5.04 4.13
CA LEU A 249 12.07 5.94 3.45
C LEU A 249 10.67 5.35 3.29
N ARG A 250 10.52 4.04 3.47
CA ARG A 250 9.22 3.39 3.34
C ARG A 250 8.24 3.99 4.36
N PRO A 251 7.07 4.51 3.92
CA PRO A 251 6.04 4.93 4.86
C PRO A 251 5.53 3.67 5.58
N ALA A 252 5.71 3.61 6.88
CA ALA A 252 5.03 2.60 7.67
C ALA A 252 3.58 3.06 7.85
N GLY A 253 2.64 2.21 7.46
CA GLY A 253 1.24 2.38 7.86
C GLY A 253 1.10 2.11 9.37
N PRO A 254 0.20 2.80 10.06
CA PRO A 254 -0.18 2.40 11.40
C PRO A 254 -0.64 0.93 11.37
N PRO A 255 -0.46 0.15 12.45
CA PRO A 255 -1.06 -1.16 12.53
C PRO A 255 -2.57 -0.98 12.40
N ALA A 256 -3.12 -1.42 11.27
CA ALA A 256 -4.54 -1.37 11.03
C ALA A 256 -5.22 -2.36 11.99
N ARG A 257 -5.84 -1.83 13.03
CA ARG A 257 -6.58 -2.60 14.02
C ARG A 257 -7.69 -1.74 14.58
N LEU A 258 -8.91 -2.17 14.35
CA LEU A 258 -10.10 -1.54 14.92
C LEU A 258 -10.11 -1.80 16.44
N GLN A 259 -10.23 -0.72 17.20
CA GLN A 259 -10.35 -0.84 18.66
C GLN A 259 -11.80 -1.23 19.03
N PRO A 260 -12.02 -2.03 20.08
CA PRO A 260 -13.37 -2.42 20.51
C PRO A 260 -14.29 -1.22 20.82
N ALA A 261 -13.74 -0.17 21.40
CA ALA A 261 -14.50 1.06 21.68
C ALA A 261 -14.95 1.77 20.39
N ASP A 262 -14.09 1.83 19.37
CA ASP A 262 -14.44 2.39 18.07
C ASP A 262 -15.50 1.52 17.38
N ALA A 263 -15.36 0.19 17.44
CA ALA A 263 -16.32 -0.74 16.87
C ALA A 263 -17.73 -0.55 17.48
N ALA A 264 -17.83 -0.37 18.79
CA ALA A 264 -19.11 -0.12 19.46
C ALA A 264 -19.76 1.20 18.98
N ARG A 265 -18.97 2.28 18.91
CA ARG A 265 -19.46 3.58 18.41
C ARG A 265 -19.87 3.52 16.94
N ILE A 266 -19.12 2.80 16.10
CA ILE A 266 -19.48 2.61 14.68
C ILE A 266 -20.81 1.89 14.57
N ARG A 267 -21.06 0.83 15.36
CA ARG A 267 -22.36 0.15 15.37
C ARG A 267 -23.50 1.07 15.74
N GLU A 268 -23.28 1.94 16.73
CA GLU A 268 -24.28 2.94 17.09
C GLU A 268 -24.60 3.90 15.94
N LEU A 269 -23.57 4.37 15.21
CA LEU A 269 -23.77 5.21 14.04
C LEU A 269 -24.46 4.45 12.90
N LEU A 270 -24.10 3.19 12.66
CA LEU A 270 -24.74 2.36 11.64
C LEU A 270 -26.21 2.08 11.96
N ASN A 271 -26.57 1.91 13.23
CA ASN A 271 -27.98 1.76 13.65
C ASN A 271 -28.81 3.03 13.39
N ARG A 272 -28.18 4.22 13.45
CA ARG A 272 -28.89 5.49 13.23
C ARG A 272 -28.86 5.97 11.78
N HIS A 273 -27.78 5.74 11.08
CA HIS A 273 -27.48 6.34 9.77
C HIS A 273 -27.00 5.31 8.72
N GLY A 274 -27.12 4.00 8.99
CA GLY A 274 -26.58 2.96 8.12
C GLY A 274 -27.37 2.73 6.83
N GLU A 275 -28.49 3.42 6.62
CA GLU A 275 -29.36 3.23 5.45
C GLU A 275 -28.74 3.74 4.15
N GLN A 276 -27.77 4.65 4.24
CA GLN A 276 -27.23 5.39 3.10
C GLN A 276 -26.25 4.57 2.27
N ASP A 277 -25.45 3.71 2.91
CA ASP A 277 -24.42 2.93 2.23
C ASP A 277 -24.47 1.44 2.60
N SER A 278 -24.70 0.59 1.61
CA SER A 278 -24.67 -0.87 1.74
C SER A 278 -23.31 -1.40 2.21
N LEU A 279 -22.22 -0.65 2.00
CA LEU A 279 -20.87 -1.01 2.40
C LEU A 279 -20.52 -0.56 3.83
N GLY A 280 -21.39 0.20 4.49
CA GLY A 280 -21.12 0.80 5.78
C GLY A 280 -20.69 -0.20 6.85
N TYR A 281 -21.36 -1.36 6.93
CA TYR A 281 -21.06 -2.38 7.94
C TYR A 281 -19.65 -2.99 7.82
N PHE A 282 -19.07 -3.02 6.62
CA PHE A 282 -17.72 -3.52 6.39
C PHE A 282 -16.62 -2.62 7.01
N THR A 283 -16.98 -1.44 7.50
CA THR A 283 -16.08 -0.61 8.32
C THR A 283 -15.72 -1.29 9.64
N LEU A 284 -16.54 -2.22 10.13
CA LEU A 284 -16.29 -3.03 11.33
C LEU A 284 -15.25 -4.16 11.14
N ARG A 285 -14.62 -4.25 9.97
CA ARG A 285 -13.52 -5.18 9.72
C ARG A 285 -12.34 -4.88 10.64
N GLU A 286 -11.78 -5.91 11.30
CA GLU A 286 -10.78 -5.78 12.36
C GLU A 286 -9.45 -5.15 11.91
N ASP A 287 -9.12 -5.27 10.61
CA ASP A 287 -7.87 -4.77 10.03
C ASP A 287 -8.00 -3.37 9.41
N LYS A 288 -8.96 -2.57 9.87
CA LYS A 288 -9.12 -1.15 9.53
C LYS A 288 -8.75 -0.26 10.70
N SER A 289 -8.23 0.92 10.40
CA SER A 289 -8.11 2.05 11.32
C SER A 289 -9.29 3.00 11.09
N VAL A 290 -9.61 3.82 12.06
CA VAL A 290 -10.74 4.75 11.98
C VAL A 290 -10.28 6.17 12.29
N LEU A 291 -10.81 7.14 11.55
CA LEU A 291 -10.71 8.57 11.84
C LEU A 291 -12.10 9.14 12.06
N TRP A 292 -12.23 9.88 13.15
CA TRP A 292 -13.47 10.53 13.56
C TRP A 292 -13.53 11.99 13.10
N SER A 293 -14.72 12.50 12.82
CA SER A 293 -14.96 13.94 12.79
C SER A 293 -14.71 14.55 14.17
N ALA A 294 -14.43 15.85 14.23
CA ALA A 294 -14.24 16.56 15.49
C ALA A 294 -15.48 16.47 16.41
N SER A 295 -16.68 16.40 15.83
CA SER A 295 -17.95 16.22 16.56
C SER A 295 -18.17 14.78 17.06
N GLY A 296 -17.42 13.81 16.55
CA GLY A 296 -17.63 12.39 16.81
C GLY A 296 -18.89 11.78 16.18
N LYS A 297 -19.63 12.56 15.36
CA LYS A 297 -20.88 12.14 14.71
C LYS A 297 -20.66 11.37 13.39
N SER A 298 -19.44 11.40 12.83
CA SER A 298 -19.08 10.62 11.67
C SER A 298 -17.66 10.09 11.76
N CYS A 299 -17.35 9.02 10.99
CA CYS A 299 -16.03 8.45 10.90
C CYS A 299 -15.75 7.83 9.54
N ILE A 300 -14.47 7.61 9.24
CA ILE A 300 -13.99 6.96 8.02
C ILE A 300 -13.10 5.78 8.39
N GLY A 301 -13.45 4.59 7.90
CA GLY A 301 -12.63 3.39 8.01
C GLY A 301 -11.59 3.32 6.88
N TYR A 302 -10.31 3.07 7.21
CA TYR A 302 -9.24 3.07 6.22
C TYR A 302 -8.12 2.08 6.55
N ARG A 303 -7.28 1.81 5.54
CA ARG A 303 -5.96 1.15 5.69
C ARG A 303 -4.89 1.95 4.96
N VAL A 304 -3.66 1.85 5.44
CA VAL A 304 -2.50 2.41 4.72
C VAL A 304 -1.69 1.28 4.10
N LEU A 305 -1.71 1.21 2.77
CA LEU A 305 -1.04 0.19 1.98
C LEU A 305 -0.18 0.84 0.91
N SER A 306 1.06 0.43 0.77
CA SER A 306 2.00 0.97 -0.22
C SER A 306 2.08 2.51 -0.27
N GLY A 307 1.81 3.17 0.89
CA GLY A 307 1.77 4.63 1.04
C GLY A 307 0.53 5.30 0.44
N VAL A 308 -0.54 4.54 0.24
CA VAL A 308 -1.89 5.03 -0.05
C VAL A 308 -2.73 4.86 1.21
N MET A 309 -3.40 5.90 1.64
CA MET A 309 -4.42 5.88 2.67
C MET A 309 -5.75 5.61 2.01
N LEU A 310 -6.16 4.34 2.02
CA LEU A 310 -7.31 3.82 1.28
C LEU A 310 -8.50 3.67 2.22
N ALA A 311 -9.55 4.46 2.00
CA ALA A 311 -10.85 4.29 2.62
C ALA A 311 -11.76 3.39 1.77
N SER A 312 -12.84 2.88 2.33
CA SER A 312 -13.83 2.07 1.62
C SER A 312 -15.24 2.50 1.98
N GLY A 313 -16.08 2.64 0.97
CA GLY A 313 -17.45 3.12 1.12
C GLY A 313 -17.54 4.59 1.50
N ASP A 314 -18.70 5.01 1.93
CA ASP A 314 -18.95 6.36 2.40
C ASP A 314 -18.49 6.54 3.85
N PRO A 315 -18.33 7.79 4.34
CA PRO A 315 -18.17 8.03 5.76
C PRO A 315 -19.38 7.51 6.53
N ILE A 316 -19.14 6.93 7.69
CA ILE A 316 -20.21 6.39 8.55
C ILE A 316 -20.75 7.50 9.46
N GLY A 317 -22.05 7.55 9.65
CA GLY A 317 -22.74 8.47 10.57
C GLY A 317 -23.47 9.60 9.86
N ASP A 318 -23.67 10.69 10.58
CA ASP A 318 -24.43 11.86 10.14
C ASP A 318 -23.80 12.50 8.88
N PRO A 319 -24.52 12.61 7.75
CA PRO A 319 -23.99 13.24 6.53
C PRO A 319 -23.54 14.69 6.72
N GLU A 320 -24.18 15.44 7.62
CA GLU A 320 -23.77 16.81 7.92
C GLU A 320 -22.36 16.87 8.56
N ALA A 321 -21.95 15.79 9.22
CA ALA A 321 -20.64 15.66 9.83
C ALA A 321 -19.57 15.02 8.90
N TRP A 322 -19.94 14.53 7.70
CA TRP A 322 -19.01 13.92 6.74
C TRP A 322 -17.87 14.85 6.33
N PRO A 323 -18.11 16.13 5.99
CA PRO A 323 -17.01 17.04 5.65
C PRO A 323 -15.93 17.12 6.73
N GLY A 324 -16.32 17.12 8.01
CA GLY A 324 -15.37 17.13 9.12
C GLY A 324 -14.50 15.88 9.23
N ALA A 325 -15.07 14.70 8.95
CA ALA A 325 -14.31 13.45 8.90
C ALA A 325 -13.39 13.40 7.66
N MET A 326 -13.87 13.90 6.51
CA MET A 326 -13.10 13.98 5.26
C MET A 326 -11.89 14.92 5.40
N HIS A 327 -12.05 16.10 5.99
CA HIS A 327 -10.94 17.01 6.27
C HIS A 327 -9.89 16.37 7.18
N ASN A 328 -10.31 15.72 8.27
CA ASN A 328 -9.39 15.00 9.15
C ASN A 328 -8.65 13.88 8.43
N PHE A 329 -9.32 13.17 7.50
CA PHE A 329 -8.70 12.13 6.67
C PHE A 329 -7.65 12.70 5.72
N LEU A 330 -7.95 13.81 5.05
CA LEU A 330 -7.02 14.49 4.13
C LEU A 330 -5.83 15.08 4.88
N ASP A 331 -6.04 15.67 6.05
CA ASP A 331 -5.00 16.22 6.90
C ASP A 331 -4.06 15.13 7.42
N GLU A 332 -4.60 13.99 7.83
CA GLU A 332 -3.80 12.84 8.26
C GLU A 332 -2.98 12.27 7.11
N ALA A 333 -3.58 12.12 5.93
CA ALA A 333 -2.87 11.72 4.72
C ALA A 333 -1.73 12.70 4.38
N ALA A 334 -2.00 14.01 4.47
CA ALA A 334 -1.02 15.05 4.23
C ALA A 334 0.13 15.00 5.26
N ARG A 335 -0.17 14.87 6.56
CA ARG A 335 0.85 14.78 7.64
C ARG A 335 1.86 13.65 7.40
N HIS A 336 1.41 12.55 6.80
CA HIS A 336 2.25 11.37 6.57
C HIS A 336 2.73 11.22 5.13
N ALA A 337 2.37 12.17 4.25
CA ALA A 337 2.59 12.09 2.80
C ALA A 337 2.04 10.80 2.16
N TRP A 338 0.93 10.30 2.67
CA TRP A 338 0.15 9.26 2.03
C TRP A 338 -0.72 9.85 0.91
N VAL A 339 -1.02 9.05 -0.09
CA VAL A 339 -2.00 9.42 -1.12
C VAL A 339 -3.37 9.06 -0.60
N PRO A 340 -4.30 10.01 -0.42
CA PRO A 340 -5.66 9.68 -0.05
C PRO A 340 -6.38 9.05 -1.24
N ALA A 341 -7.17 8.00 -0.99
CA ALA A 341 -8.05 7.40 -1.98
C ALA A 341 -9.25 6.74 -1.29
N VAL A 342 -10.39 6.69 -1.98
CA VAL A 342 -11.61 6.05 -1.50
C VAL A 342 -12.09 5.06 -2.57
N ILE A 343 -12.35 3.82 -2.19
CA ILE A 343 -12.84 2.79 -3.11
C ILE A 343 -14.29 2.41 -2.79
N GLY A 344 -15.14 2.37 -3.80
CA GLY A 344 -16.51 1.88 -3.68
C GLY A 344 -17.47 2.85 -2.99
N CYS A 345 -17.18 4.16 -2.92
CA CYS A 345 -18.14 5.12 -2.39
C CYS A 345 -19.36 5.30 -3.31
N SER A 346 -20.46 5.75 -2.75
CA SER A 346 -21.68 6.11 -3.49
C SER A 346 -21.46 7.36 -4.34
N GLU A 347 -22.43 7.66 -5.20
CA GLU A 347 -22.43 8.90 -5.98
C GLU A 347 -22.44 10.14 -5.06
N LEU A 348 -23.30 10.15 -4.05
CA LEU A 348 -23.36 11.23 -3.05
C LEU A 348 -22.02 11.37 -2.31
N GLY A 349 -21.43 10.28 -1.86
CA GLY A 349 -20.11 10.28 -1.23
C GLY A 349 -19.04 10.85 -2.15
N ALA A 350 -19.03 10.44 -3.43
CA ALA A 350 -18.08 10.92 -4.43
C ALA A 350 -18.22 12.43 -4.68
N GLU A 351 -19.44 12.94 -4.80
CA GLU A 351 -19.71 14.38 -4.94
C GLU A 351 -19.16 15.20 -3.77
N ILE A 352 -19.42 14.73 -2.54
CA ILE A 352 -18.93 15.43 -1.34
C ILE A 352 -17.40 15.38 -1.28
N TRP A 353 -16.76 14.25 -1.57
CA TRP A 353 -15.30 14.14 -1.64
C TRP A 353 -14.69 15.08 -2.70
N CYS A 354 -15.32 15.20 -3.87
CA CYS A 354 -14.87 16.10 -4.92
C CYS A 354 -14.98 17.56 -4.48
N ARG A 355 -16.09 17.92 -3.84
CA ARG A 355 -16.35 19.30 -3.37
C ARG A 355 -15.45 19.70 -2.21
N GLU A 356 -15.37 18.87 -1.16
CA GLU A 356 -14.65 19.19 0.06
C GLU A 356 -13.14 18.96 -0.06
N GLY A 357 -12.72 17.92 -0.81
CA GLY A 357 -11.33 17.50 -0.93
C GLY A 357 -10.64 17.95 -2.21
N GLY A 358 -11.38 18.50 -3.18
CA GLY A 358 -10.83 18.79 -4.52
C GLY A 358 -10.31 17.51 -5.21
N LEU A 359 -10.91 16.36 -4.91
CA LEU A 359 -10.56 15.08 -5.49
C LEU A 359 -11.30 14.84 -6.81
N THR A 360 -10.88 13.82 -7.56
CA THR A 360 -11.51 13.39 -8.81
C THR A 360 -12.18 12.05 -8.60
N ALA A 361 -13.41 11.89 -9.07
CA ALA A 361 -14.15 10.63 -9.03
C ALA A 361 -14.06 9.90 -10.37
N LEU A 362 -13.91 8.59 -10.32
CA LEU A 362 -13.95 7.68 -11.47
C LEU A 362 -14.93 6.55 -11.13
N GLU A 363 -15.88 6.30 -12.01
CA GLU A 363 -16.79 5.16 -11.91
C GLU A 363 -15.99 3.85 -11.91
N LEU A 364 -16.07 3.12 -10.80
CA LEU A 364 -15.33 1.87 -10.59
C LEU A 364 -16.13 0.66 -11.10
N GLY A 365 -17.43 0.71 -10.94
CA GLY A 365 -18.35 -0.36 -11.32
C GLY A 365 -19.74 -0.12 -10.76
N ASP A 366 -20.59 -1.15 -10.80
CA ASP A 366 -21.98 -1.06 -10.33
C ASP A 366 -22.28 -2.12 -9.30
N GLU A 367 -22.97 -1.74 -8.27
CA GLU A 367 -23.51 -2.63 -7.25
C GLU A 367 -24.84 -3.22 -7.71
N ALA A 368 -25.02 -4.53 -7.47
CA ALA A 368 -26.24 -5.24 -7.80
C ALA A 368 -27.20 -5.22 -6.60
N VAL A 369 -28.23 -4.39 -6.63
CA VAL A 369 -29.25 -4.28 -5.58
C VAL A 369 -30.55 -4.96 -6.02
N VAL A 370 -31.02 -5.92 -5.22
CA VAL A 370 -32.29 -6.61 -5.47
C VAL A 370 -33.35 -6.05 -4.51
N SER A 371 -34.46 -5.55 -5.08
CA SER A 371 -35.66 -5.19 -4.32
C SER A 371 -36.42 -6.45 -3.96
N ILE A 372 -36.70 -6.66 -2.68
CA ILE A 372 -37.42 -7.87 -2.21
C ILE A 372 -38.90 -7.87 -2.64
N ALA A 373 -39.55 -6.73 -2.52
CA ALA A 373 -40.97 -6.60 -2.88
C ALA A 373 -41.26 -6.85 -4.38
N GLY A 374 -40.31 -6.47 -5.25
CA GLY A 374 -40.41 -6.66 -6.70
C GLY A 374 -39.83 -7.98 -7.20
N PHE A 375 -39.25 -8.81 -6.34
CA PHE A 375 -38.60 -10.04 -6.76
C PHE A 375 -39.62 -11.16 -7.05
N THR A 376 -39.57 -11.69 -8.25
CA THR A 376 -40.38 -12.87 -8.65
C THR A 376 -39.50 -13.83 -9.43
N LEU A 377 -39.78 -15.12 -9.29
CA LEU A 377 -39.14 -16.16 -10.10
C LEU A 377 -39.87 -16.40 -11.43
N GLU A 378 -40.89 -15.61 -11.74
CA GLU A 378 -41.67 -15.74 -12.97
C GLU A 378 -40.97 -15.08 -14.17
N GLY A 379 -41.48 -15.36 -15.35
CA GLY A 379 -40.98 -14.78 -16.59
C GLY A 379 -39.73 -15.46 -17.17
N ARG A 380 -39.34 -14.98 -18.36
CA ARG A 380 -38.24 -15.54 -19.16
C ARG A 380 -36.87 -15.20 -18.56
N ALA A 381 -36.72 -14.00 -18.02
CA ALA A 381 -35.46 -13.54 -17.42
C ALA A 381 -35.01 -14.43 -16.25
N MET A 382 -35.96 -14.86 -15.40
CA MET A 382 -35.71 -15.67 -14.21
C MET A 382 -35.70 -17.19 -14.47
N ARG A 383 -35.87 -17.63 -15.73
CA ARG A 383 -35.91 -19.06 -16.08
C ARG A 383 -34.69 -19.83 -15.57
N ASN A 384 -33.50 -19.27 -15.77
CA ASN A 384 -32.25 -19.95 -15.37
C ASN A 384 -32.16 -20.10 -13.85
N VAL A 385 -32.46 -19.03 -13.08
CA VAL A 385 -32.42 -19.04 -11.61
C VAL A 385 -33.46 -20.05 -11.08
N ARG A 386 -34.68 -19.98 -11.59
CA ARG A 386 -35.79 -20.93 -11.24
C ARG A 386 -35.39 -22.38 -11.50
N GLN A 387 -34.81 -22.67 -12.68
CA GLN A 387 -34.38 -24.03 -13.03
C GLN A 387 -33.22 -24.51 -12.14
N MET A 388 -32.28 -23.65 -11.83
CA MET A 388 -31.16 -23.99 -10.95
C MET A 388 -31.62 -24.23 -9.52
N ALA A 389 -32.43 -23.34 -8.94
CA ALA A 389 -33.00 -23.53 -7.61
C ALA A 389 -33.86 -24.80 -7.53
N GLY A 390 -34.76 -25.03 -8.52
CA GLY A 390 -35.58 -26.22 -8.57
C GLY A 390 -34.79 -27.53 -8.72
N ARG A 391 -33.64 -27.51 -9.44
CA ARG A 391 -32.76 -28.67 -9.55
C ARG A 391 -32.09 -29.00 -8.21
N VAL A 392 -31.65 -27.95 -7.46
CA VAL A 392 -31.05 -28.10 -6.13
C VAL A 392 -32.08 -28.68 -5.14
N CYS A 393 -33.30 -28.12 -5.11
CA CYS A 393 -34.41 -28.66 -4.30
C CYS A 393 -34.69 -30.14 -4.60
N LYS A 394 -34.81 -30.51 -5.90
CA LYS A 394 -35.08 -31.91 -6.30
C LYS A 394 -33.98 -32.88 -5.88
N LYS A 395 -32.77 -32.41 -5.61
CA LYS A 395 -31.65 -33.21 -5.07
C LYS A 395 -31.66 -33.33 -3.54
N GLY A 396 -32.71 -32.89 -2.88
CA GLY A 396 -32.87 -33.01 -1.43
C GLY A 396 -32.06 -31.99 -0.61
N TYR A 397 -31.67 -30.85 -1.21
CA TYR A 397 -31.10 -29.76 -0.43
C TYR A 397 -32.19 -28.94 0.26
N VAL A 398 -31.97 -28.64 1.53
CA VAL A 398 -32.84 -27.79 2.36
C VAL A 398 -32.08 -26.53 2.75
N ALA A 399 -32.72 -25.38 2.54
CA ALA A 399 -32.17 -24.11 2.99
C ALA A 399 -32.66 -23.75 4.41
N ASN A 400 -31.79 -23.09 5.19
CA ASN A 400 -32.16 -22.49 6.45
C ASN A 400 -31.56 -21.09 6.51
N VAL A 401 -32.38 -20.07 6.76
CA VAL A 401 -32.01 -18.66 6.79
C VAL A 401 -32.30 -18.12 8.20
N ARG A 402 -31.27 -17.72 8.94
CA ARG A 402 -31.42 -17.29 10.34
C ARG A 402 -30.53 -16.08 10.64
N ARG A 403 -30.96 -15.24 11.58
CA ARG A 403 -30.05 -14.25 12.18
C ARG A 403 -28.99 -14.95 13.02
N VAL A 404 -27.79 -14.37 13.08
CA VAL A 404 -26.68 -14.90 13.90
C VAL A 404 -27.05 -14.98 15.37
N ALA A 405 -27.87 -14.03 15.86
CA ALA A 405 -28.38 -14.05 17.24
C ALA A 405 -29.20 -15.31 17.57
N ASP A 406 -29.87 -15.93 16.58
CA ASP A 406 -30.75 -17.07 16.74
C ASP A 406 -30.01 -18.41 16.58
N ILE A 407 -28.69 -18.38 16.34
CA ILE A 407 -27.87 -19.57 16.11
C ILE A 407 -27.01 -19.86 17.33
N PRO A 408 -27.04 -21.09 17.88
CA PRO A 408 -26.16 -21.45 19.00
C PRO A 408 -24.68 -21.25 18.65
N PRO A 409 -23.86 -20.73 19.59
CA PRO A 409 -22.43 -20.48 19.32
C PRO A 409 -21.64 -21.72 18.88
N ALA A 410 -22.01 -22.90 19.36
CA ALA A 410 -21.39 -24.16 18.94
C ALA A 410 -21.67 -24.49 17.45
N GLU A 411 -22.89 -24.20 16.99
CA GLU A 411 -23.30 -24.38 15.59
C GLU A 411 -22.57 -23.38 14.69
N ILE A 412 -22.45 -22.10 15.11
CA ILE A 412 -21.64 -21.10 14.39
C ILE A 412 -20.19 -21.57 14.27
N ALA A 413 -19.60 -22.02 15.34
CA ALA A 413 -18.21 -22.52 15.32
C ALA A 413 -18.03 -23.73 14.39
N TRP A 414 -19.04 -24.59 14.29
CA TRP A 414 -19.06 -25.69 13.32
C TRP A 414 -19.16 -25.18 11.88
N MET A 415 -20.08 -24.24 11.59
CA MET A 415 -20.23 -23.61 10.27
C MET A 415 -18.94 -22.93 9.83
N VAL A 416 -18.25 -22.20 10.71
CA VAL A 416 -16.95 -21.56 10.44
C VAL A 416 -15.92 -22.60 10.02
N ARG A 417 -15.78 -23.70 10.77
CA ARG A 417 -14.84 -24.78 10.41
C ARG A 417 -15.13 -25.38 9.04
N GLN A 418 -16.42 -25.59 8.72
CA GLN A 418 -16.83 -26.13 7.42
C GLN A 418 -16.53 -25.12 6.30
N ALA A 419 -16.90 -23.86 6.47
CA ALA A 419 -16.65 -22.79 5.49
C ALA A 419 -15.14 -22.61 5.24
N ASP A 420 -14.30 -22.70 6.28
CA ASP A 420 -12.85 -22.62 6.17
C ASP A 420 -12.23 -23.80 5.42
N SER A 421 -12.80 -25.01 5.57
CA SER A 421 -12.34 -26.19 4.83
C SER A 421 -12.53 -26.05 3.31
N TRP A 422 -13.53 -25.29 2.87
CA TRP A 422 -13.82 -25.03 1.45
C TRP A 422 -13.00 -23.86 0.88
N ARG A 423 -12.33 -23.12 1.76
CA ARG A 423 -11.49 -21.99 1.36
C ARG A 423 -10.20 -22.49 0.70
N GLY A 424 -10.07 -22.31 -0.60
CA GLY A 424 -8.90 -22.78 -1.37
C GLY A 424 -7.64 -21.94 -1.18
N ASN A 425 -7.68 -20.83 -0.40
CA ASN A 425 -6.58 -19.92 -0.16
C ASN A 425 -6.52 -19.53 1.32
N PRO A 426 -5.35 -19.49 1.97
CA PRO A 426 -5.23 -19.09 3.37
C PRO A 426 -5.61 -17.62 3.64
N THR A 427 -5.58 -16.76 2.61
CA THR A 427 -5.90 -15.33 2.75
C THR A 427 -7.35 -15.06 2.39
N GLU A 428 -8.11 -14.45 3.31
CA GLU A 428 -9.46 -13.94 3.05
C GLU A 428 -9.38 -12.77 2.07
N ARG A 429 -10.12 -12.84 0.97
CA ARG A 429 -10.23 -11.75 0.00
C ARG A 429 -11.28 -10.75 0.45
N GLY A 430 -11.08 -9.52 0.02
CA GLY A 430 -11.98 -8.41 0.26
C GLY A 430 -11.47 -7.42 1.30
N PHE A 431 -11.72 -6.15 1.03
CA PHE A 431 -11.44 -5.02 1.90
C PHE A 431 -12.66 -4.11 1.99
N SER A 432 -13.21 -3.75 0.84
CA SER A 432 -14.38 -2.86 0.75
C SER A 432 -15.68 -3.59 1.07
N MET A 433 -15.77 -4.87 0.73
CA MET A 433 -16.99 -5.67 0.80
C MET A 433 -16.76 -7.03 1.47
N ALA A 434 -15.98 -7.09 2.51
CA ALA A 434 -15.82 -8.29 3.32
C ALA A 434 -15.57 -7.93 4.77
N LEU A 435 -16.32 -8.52 5.68
CA LEU A 435 -16.16 -8.34 7.11
C LEU A 435 -14.92 -9.08 7.64
N GLY A 436 -14.55 -10.18 6.96
CA GLY A 436 -13.36 -10.97 7.31
C GLY A 436 -13.56 -11.89 8.51
N ARG A 437 -14.78 -12.00 9.02
CA ARG A 437 -15.19 -12.93 10.09
C ARG A 437 -16.63 -13.39 9.87
N LEU A 438 -16.98 -14.51 10.42
CA LEU A 438 -18.31 -15.10 10.38
C LEU A 438 -18.84 -15.28 11.81
N GLY A 439 -20.01 -14.72 12.12
CA GLY A 439 -20.74 -15.03 13.34
C GLY A 439 -20.08 -14.53 14.65
N GLY A 440 -19.54 -13.32 14.67
CA GLY A 440 -19.09 -12.67 15.91
C GLY A 440 -20.26 -12.44 16.88
N ARG A 441 -20.00 -12.50 18.19
CA ARG A 441 -21.05 -12.27 19.23
C ARG A 441 -21.75 -10.92 19.08
N GLU A 442 -21.04 -9.92 18.56
CA GLU A 442 -21.55 -8.56 18.34
C GLU A 442 -22.20 -8.37 16.96
N ASP A 443 -22.17 -9.39 16.11
CA ASP A 443 -22.72 -9.37 14.75
C ASP A 443 -24.09 -10.09 14.69
N GLY A 444 -24.88 -10.05 15.78
CA GLY A 444 -26.16 -10.78 15.92
C GLY A 444 -27.21 -10.45 14.87
N GLN A 445 -27.17 -9.24 14.30
CA GLN A 445 -28.08 -8.82 13.22
C GLN A 445 -27.67 -9.34 11.83
N CYS A 446 -26.47 -9.89 11.67
CA CYS A 446 -26.06 -10.56 10.44
C CYS A 446 -26.97 -11.77 10.18
N VAL A 447 -27.11 -12.17 8.91
CA VAL A 447 -27.93 -13.30 8.49
C VAL A 447 -27.05 -14.36 7.86
N ILE A 448 -27.26 -15.61 8.23
CA ILE A 448 -26.62 -16.78 7.62
C ILE A 448 -27.68 -17.60 6.90
N ALA A 449 -27.44 -17.87 5.60
CA ALA A 449 -28.20 -18.80 4.80
C ALA A 449 -27.36 -20.06 4.56
N THR A 450 -27.87 -21.22 4.94
CA THR A 450 -27.19 -22.52 4.82
C THR A 450 -27.93 -23.46 3.92
N ALA A 451 -27.22 -24.27 3.13
CA ALA A 451 -27.76 -25.39 2.37
C ALA A 451 -27.30 -26.72 2.98
N MET A 452 -28.27 -27.50 3.46
CA MET A 452 -28.05 -28.80 4.07
C MET A 452 -28.49 -29.93 3.12
N GLN A 453 -27.73 -31.03 3.11
CA GLN A 453 -28.11 -32.26 2.39
C GLN A 453 -27.70 -33.49 3.22
N GLY A 454 -28.67 -34.33 3.58
CA GLY A 454 -28.43 -35.52 4.39
C GLY A 454 -27.75 -35.21 5.74
N GLY A 455 -28.11 -34.10 6.39
CA GLY A 455 -27.50 -33.63 7.63
C GLY A 455 -26.14 -32.94 7.50
N ALA A 456 -25.56 -32.90 6.30
CA ALA A 456 -24.26 -32.24 6.06
C ALA A 456 -24.44 -30.83 5.48
N LEU A 457 -23.67 -29.85 6.00
CA LEU A 457 -23.60 -28.51 5.43
C LEU A 457 -22.86 -28.58 4.09
N ARG A 458 -23.42 -27.97 3.04
CA ARG A 458 -22.87 -27.99 1.69
C ARG A 458 -22.61 -26.61 1.11
N ALA A 459 -23.30 -25.60 1.58
CA ALA A 459 -23.02 -24.20 1.21
C ALA A 459 -23.50 -23.25 2.31
N LEU A 460 -22.89 -22.07 2.34
CA LEU A 460 -23.20 -21.02 3.28
C LEU A 460 -23.05 -19.66 2.61
N LEU A 461 -24.03 -18.78 2.82
CA LEU A 461 -23.93 -17.34 2.54
C LEU A 461 -24.02 -16.59 3.86
N HIS A 462 -23.25 -15.52 3.97
CA HIS A 462 -23.30 -14.58 5.09
C HIS A 462 -23.65 -13.19 4.58
N PHE A 463 -24.59 -12.55 5.24
CA PHE A 463 -25.04 -11.19 4.93
C PHE A 463 -24.86 -10.31 6.15
N VAL A 464 -24.42 -9.07 5.93
CA VAL A 464 -24.31 -8.04 6.96
C VAL A 464 -25.48 -7.06 6.84
N PRO A 465 -25.89 -6.38 7.93
CA PRO A 465 -26.93 -5.37 7.90
C PRO A 465 -26.57 -4.17 7.01
N TRP A 466 -27.56 -3.66 6.30
CA TRP A 466 -27.55 -2.41 5.57
C TRP A 466 -28.70 -1.53 6.09
N GLY A 467 -28.43 -0.70 7.07
CA GLY A 467 -29.45 0.03 7.82
C GLY A 467 -30.42 -0.91 8.54
N SER A 468 -31.67 -0.48 8.67
CA SER A 468 -32.73 -1.20 9.36
C SER A 468 -33.44 -2.26 8.48
N ASP A 469 -33.44 -2.06 7.15
CA ASP A 469 -34.26 -2.80 6.21
C ASP A 469 -33.47 -3.40 5.01
N GLY A 470 -32.16 -3.43 5.10
CA GLY A 470 -31.31 -3.97 4.04
C GLY A 470 -30.32 -5.04 4.53
N LEU A 471 -29.86 -5.85 3.59
CA LEU A 471 -28.77 -6.80 3.77
C LEU A 471 -27.74 -6.63 2.65
N SER A 472 -26.45 -6.80 2.98
CA SER A 472 -25.37 -6.83 2.00
C SER A 472 -24.61 -8.14 2.08
N LEU A 473 -24.40 -8.77 0.94
CA LEU A 473 -23.69 -10.05 0.84
C LEU A 473 -22.22 -9.86 1.23
N ASP A 474 -21.77 -10.60 2.22
CA ASP A 474 -20.39 -10.61 2.72
C ASP A 474 -19.61 -11.80 2.16
N LEU A 475 -20.13 -12.99 2.33
CA LEU A 475 -19.39 -14.21 2.09
C LEU A 475 -20.25 -15.25 1.35
N MET A 476 -19.64 -15.89 0.34
CA MET A 476 -20.20 -17.10 -0.30
C MET A 476 -19.19 -18.24 -0.19
N ARG A 477 -19.56 -19.32 0.46
CA ARG A 477 -18.76 -20.55 0.58
C ARG A 477 -19.59 -21.77 0.21
N ARG A 478 -19.00 -22.69 -0.54
CA ARG A 478 -19.63 -23.97 -0.86
C ARG A 478 -18.60 -25.09 -0.93
N ASP A 479 -19.06 -26.28 -0.64
CA ASP A 479 -18.33 -27.50 -0.95
C ASP A 479 -18.17 -27.60 -2.48
N ARG A 480 -16.94 -27.78 -2.96
CA ARG A 480 -16.61 -27.87 -4.39
C ARG A 480 -17.16 -29.15 -5.01
N ALA A 481 -17.31 -30.21 -4.20
CA ALA A 481 -17.88 -31.49 -4.62
C ALA A 481 -19.44 -31.47 -4.69
N ALA A 482 -20.07 -30.44 -4.09
CA ALA A 482 -21.51 -30.32 -4.11
C ALA A 482 -22.07 -29.85 -5.46
N THR A 483 -23.38 -30.02 -5.63
CA THR A 483 -24.10 -29.66 -6.85
C THR A 483 -23.90 -28.19 -7.23
N ALA A 484 -23.69 -27.91 -8.52
CA ALA A 484 -23.71 -26.56 -9.04
C ALA A 484 -25.07 -25.87 -8.84
N GLY A 485 -25.05 -24.52 -8.60
CA GLY A 485 -26.27 -23.74 -8.41
C GLY A 485 -26.69 -23.56 -6.94
N LEU A 486 -25.89 -24.04 -5.97
CA LEU A 486 -26.16 -23.83 -4.54
C LEU A 486 -26.20 -22.35 -4.13
N ASN A 487 -25.32 -21.51 -4.69
CA ASN A 487 -25.33 -20.08 -4.41
C ASN A 487 -26.62 -19.43 -4.97
N ASP A 488 -27.00 -19.78 -6.22
CA ASP A 488 -28.28 -19.31 -6.82
C ASP A 488 -29.48 -19.72 -5.94
N PHE A 489 -29.50 -20.96 -5.48
CA PHE A 489 -30.53 -21.47 -4.58
C PHE A 489 -30.56 -20.70 -3.26
N LEU A 490 -29.42 -20.51 -2.60
CA LEU A 490 -29.37 -19.83 -1.30
C LEU A 490 -29.73 -18.35 -1.40
N ILE A 491 -29.39 -17.66 -2.49
CA ILE A 491 -29.82 -16.27 -2.71
C ILE A 491 -31.34 -16.21 -2.84
N VAL A 492 -31.95 -17.14 -3.63
CA VAL A 492 -33.40 -17.20 -3.77
C VAL A 492 -34.08 -17.45 -2.42
N GLU A 493 -33.59 -18.40 -1.64
CA GLU A 493 -34.15 -18.72 -0.33
C GLU A 493 -33.93 -17.58 0.69
N ALA A 494 -32.78 -16.88 0.64
CA ALA A 494 -32.56 -15.71 1.44
C ALA A 494 -33.51 -14.56 1.07
N ILE A 495 -33.80 -14.33 -0.22
CA ILE A 495 -34.79 -13.34 -0.69
C ILE A 495 -36.19 -13.70 -0.22
N LYS A 496 -36.58 -14.97 -0.30
CA LYS A 496 -37.90 -15.42 0.19
C LYS A 496 -38.08 -15.22 1.69
N ALA A 497 -37.03 -15.52 2.48
CA ALA A 497 -37.03 -15.33 3.94
C ALA A 497 -36.85 -13.85 4.36
N ALA A 498 -36.47 -12.97 3.44
CA ALA A 498 -36.14 -11.57 3.74
C ALA A 498 -37.35 -10.81 4.30
N SER A 499 -38.56 -11.05 3.81
CA SER A 499 -39.79 -10.40 4.30
C SER A 499 -40.04 -10.71 5.77
N ASP A 500 -39.82 -11.97 6.20
CA ASP A 500 -40.01 -12.41 7.59
C ASP A 500 -38.94 -11.78 8.51
N LEU A 501 -37.79 -11.44 7.93
CA LEU A 501 -36.68 -10.74 8.62
C LEU A 501 -36.82 -9.20 8.60
N GLY A 502 -37.88 -8.66 8.00
CA GLY A 502 -38.07 -7.21 7.85
C GLY A 502 -37.19 -6.56 6.81
N VAL A 503 -36.60 -7.33 5.89
CA VAL A 503 -35.66 -6.86 4.87
C VAL A 503 -36.43 -6.51 3.59
N LYS A 504 -36.15 -5.33 3.02
CA LYS A 504 -36.76 -4.83 1.79
C LYS A 504 -35.82 -4.82 0.58
N ARG A 505 -34.51 -4.80 0.82
CA ARG A 505 -33.48 -4.69 -0.21
C ARG A 505 -32.25 -5.53 0.13
N MET A 506 -31.61 -6.08 -0.90
CA MET A 506 -30.45 -6.95 -0.76
C MET A 506 -29.38 -6.58 -1.77
N SER A 507 -28.18 -6.22 -1.29
CA SER A 507 -27.01 -6.04 -2.15
C SER A 507 -26.30 -7.38 -2.36
N LEU A 508 -26.02 -7.70 -3.62
CA LEU A 508 -25.26 -8.88 -4.03
C LEU A 508 -23.78 -8.53 -4.34
N ASN A 509 -23.29 -7.44 -3.81
CA ASN A 509 -21.97 -6.87 -4.06
C ASN A 509 -21.84 -6.16 -5.43
N PHE A 510 -20.70 -5.51 -5.69
CA PHE A 510 -20.55 -4.78 -6.92
C PHE A 510 -19.65 -5.48 -7.95
N ALA A 511 -20.00 -5.32 -9.23
CA ALA A 511 -19.24 -5.79 -10.36
C ALA A 511 -18.32 -4.69 -10.86
N VAL A 512 -17.03 -4.83 -10.61
CA VAL A 512 -16.00 -3.87 -11.02
C VAL A 512 -15.93 -3.79 -12.55
N PHE A 513 -15.83 -2.57 -13.10
CA PHE A 513 -15.68 -2.29 -14.53
C PHE A 513 -16.83 -2.73 -15.45
N ARG A 514 -18.06 -2.95 -14.92
CA ARG A 514 -19.20 -3.32 -15.73
C ARG A 514 -19.46 -2.34 -16.88
N ALA A 515 -19.56 -1.06 -16.56
CA ALA A 515 -19.81 -0.01 -17.56
C ALA A 515 -18.69 0.08 -18.62
N ALA A 516 -17.44 -0.20 -18.27
CA ALA A 516 -16.32 -0.24 -19.21
C ALA A 516 -16.42 -1.46 -20.15
N LEU A 517 -16.85 -2.62 -19.63
CA LEU A 517 -17.07 -3.81 -20.44
C LEU A 517 -18.23 -3.62 -21.42
N GLU A 518 -19.37 -3.07 -20.97
CA GLU A 518 -20.54 -2.81 -21.82
C GLU A 518 -20.26 -1.73 -22.89
N ARG A 519 -19.58 -0.64 -22.51
CA ARG A 519 -19.18 0.40 -23.48
C ARG A 519 -18.26 -0.14 -24.56
N GLY A 520 -17.35 -1.06 -24.20
CA GLY A 520 -16.44 -1.74 -25.14
C GLY A 520 -17.14 -2.77 -26.06
N GLU A 521 -18.35 -3.22 -25.74
CA GLU A 521 -19.17 -4.13 -26.55
C GLU A 521 -20.08 -3.43 -27.54
N ARG A 522 -20.34 -2.12 -27.34
CA ARG A 522 -21.22 -1.36 -28.25
C ARG A 522 -20.67 -1.33 -29.66
N ILE A 523 -21.55 -1.51 -30.64
CA ILE A 523 -21.24 -1.33 -32.06
C ILE A 523 -20.77 0.11 -32.27
N GLY A 524 -19.57 0.29 -32.85
CA GLY A 524 -18.95 1.63 -33.03
C GLY A 524 -17.96 2.04 -31.92
N ALA A 525 -17.67 1.20 -30.94
CA ALA A 525 -16.64 1.47 -29.95
C ALA A 525 -15.28 1.76 -30.61
N GLY A 526 -14.64 2.87 -30.22
CA GLY A 526 -13.35 3.29 -30.75
C GLY A 526 -12.20 2.31 -30.40
N PRO A 527 -11.07 2.40 -31.10
CA PRO A 527 -9.94 1.46 -30.92
C PRO A 527 -9.38 1.49 -29.48
N VAL A 528 -9.40 2.62 -28.80
CA VAL A 528 -8.95 2.78 -27.41
C VAL A 528 -9.87 2.01 -26.45
N LEU A 529 -11.19 2.15 -26.59
CA LEU A 529 -12.17 1.42 -25.77
C LEU A 529 -12.08 -0.10 -26.00
N ARG A 530 -11.87 -0.54 -27.25
CA ARG A 530 -11.66 -1.95 -27.57
C ARG A 530 -10.36 -2.51 -26.99
N ALA A 531 -9.28 -1.72 -27.02
CA ALA A 531 -8.01 -2.11 -26.39
C ALA A 531 -8.16 -2.20 -24.87
N TRP A 532 -8.81 -1.21 -24.25
CA TRP A 532 -9.10 -1.22 -22.81
C TRP A 532 -9.96 -2.42 -22.40
N ARG A 533 -11.02 -2.74 -23.17
CA ARG A 533 -11.82 -3.95 -22.96
C ARG A 533 -10.97 -5.22 -23.05
N ARG A 534 -10.04 -5.32 -24.02
CA ARG A 534 -9.14 -6.49 -24.11
C ARG A 534 -8.25 -6.63 -22.87
N ILE A 535 -7.74 -5.52 -22.35
CA ILE A 535 -6.94 -5.49 -21.12
C ILE A 535 -7.80 -5.95 -19.93
N LEU A 536 -9.02 -5.42 -19.80
CA LEU A 536 -9.95 -5.82 -18.74
C LEU A 536 -10.34 -7.30 -18.83
N LEU A 537 -10.60 -7.83 -20.02
CA LEU A 537 -10.87 -9.25 -20.25
C LEU A 537 -9.63 -10.14 -19.95
N PHE A 538 -8.44 -9.67 -20.27
CA PHE A 538 -7.21 -10.36 -19.87
C PHE A 538 -7.05 -10.41 -18.36
N LEU A 539 -7.25 -9.28 -17.67
CA LEU A 539 -7.24 -9.18 -16.23
C LEU A 539 -8.38 -10.00 -15.58
N SER A 540 -9.55 -10.10 -16.23
CA SER A 540 -10.70 -10.87 -15.78
C SER A 540 -10.38 -12.36 -15.59
N ARG A 541 -9.42 -12.93 -16.33
CA ARG A 541 -8.94 -14.31 -16.11
C ARG A 541 -8.35 -14.51 -14.70
N TRP A 542 -7.79 -13.45 -14.13
CA TRP A 542 -7.18 -13.47 -12.78
C TRP A 542 -8.16 -13.04 -11.69
N PHE A 543 -9.11 -12.13 -12.01
CA PHE A 543 -9.99 -11.46 -11.04
C PHE A 543 -11.46 -11.88 -11.12
N GLN A 544 -11.84 -12.79 -12.03
CA GLN A 544 -13.22 -13.30 -12.21
C GLN A 544 -14.30 -12.21 -12.37
N ILE A 545 -13.93 -11.04 -12.91
CA ILE A 545 -14.79 -9.85 -13.02
C ILE A 545 -16.05 -10.16 -13.83
N GLU A 546 -15.88 -10.75 -15.02
CA GLU A 546 -16.99 -11.08 -15.93
C GLU A 546 -17.93 -12.14 -15.34
N SER A 547 -17.38 -13.10 -14.60
CA SER A 547 -18.19 -14.17 -14.00
C SER A 547 -19.08 -13.65 -12.88
N LEU A 548 -18.60 -12.68 -12.08
CA LEU A 548 -19.37 -12.05 -11.01
C LEU A 548 -20.50 -11.19 -11.57
N TYR A 549 -20.22 -10.39 -12.61
CA TYR A 549 -21.27 -9.63 -13.30
C TYR A 549 -22.39 -10.54 -13.84
N LYS A 550 -22.02 -11.58 -14.63
CA LYS A 550 -22.98 -12.54 -15.18
C LYS A 550 -23.75 -13.29 -14.10
N PHE A 551 -23.12 -13.53 -12.95
CA PHE A 551 -23.79 -14.17 -11.81
C PHE A 551 -24.85 -13.24 -11.22
N ASN A 552 -24.51 -11.99 -10.93
CA ASN A 552 -25.42 -11.02 -10.32
C ASN A 552 -26.57 -10.63 -11.28
N ALA A 553 -26.28 -10.47 -12.57
CA ALA A 553 -27.27 -10.11 -13.59
C ALA A 553 -28.45 -11.11 -13.72
N LYS A 554 -28.26 -12.38 -13.31
CA LYS A 554 -29.32 -13.39 -13.31
C LYS A 554 -30.52 -13.03 -12.41
N PHE A 555 -30.26 -12.22 -11.35
CA PHE A 555 -31.28 -11.83 -10.37
C PHE A 555 -32.01 -10.54 -10.75
N CYS A 556 -31.76 -10.01 -11.95
CA CYS A 556 -32.35 -8.76 -12.47
C CYS A 556 -32.23 -7.58 -11.46
N PRO A 557 -31.03 -7.30 -10.92
CA PRO A 557 -30.86 -6.27 -9.94
C PRO A 557 -30.98 -4.88 -10.55
N GLU A 558 -31.28 -3.89 -9.71
CA GLU A 558 -30.96 -2.51 -9.99
C GLU A 558 -29.45 -2.30 -9.87
N TRP A 559 -28.85 -1.61 -10.84
CA TRP A 559 -27.43 -1.35 -10.85
C TRP A 559 -27.14 0.06 -10.33
N VAL A 560 -26.46 0.15 -9.18
CA VAL A 560 -26.12 1.39 -8.51
C VAL A 560 -24.63 1.69 -8.70
N PRO A 561 -24.24 2.86 -9.27
CA PRO A 561 -22.85 3.15 -9.55
C PRO A 561 -22.01 3.30 -8.27
N ARG A 562 -20.76 2.82 -8.32
CA ARG A 562 -19.77 2.95 -7.26
C ARG A 562 -18.49 3.58 -7.80
N PHE A 563 -17.88 4.45 -7.01
CA PHE A 563 -16.80 5.31 -7.46
C PHE A 563 -15.48 5.03 -6.73
N LEU A 564 -14.39 5.27 -7.46
CA LEU A 564 -13.04 5.45 -6.94
C LEU A 564 -12.74 6.94 -6.90
N VAL A 565 -12.37 7.48 -5.73
CA VAL A 565 -12.02 8.89 -5.57
C VAL A 565 -10.54 9.04 -5.24
N PHE A 566 -9.86 9.98 -5.90
CA PHE A 566 -8.41 10.14 -5.81
C PHE A 566 -7.95 11.55 -6.20
N PRO A 567 -6.73 12.00 -5.79
CA PRO A 567 -6.28 13.38 -6.01
C PRO A 567 -5.75 13.65 -7.42
N SER A 568 -5.18 12.66 -8.12
CA SER A 568 -4.56 12.85 -9.43
C SER A 568 -4.39 11.53 -10.18
N THR A 569 -4.56 11.57 -11.51
CA THR A 569 -4.32 10.43 -12.40
C THR A 569 -2.88 9.91 -12.35
N ARG A 570 -1.91 10.75 -11.96
CA ARG A 570 -0.50 10.35 -11.77
C ARG A 570 -0.33 9.32 -10.64
N ASP A 571 -1.25 9.30 -9.67
CA ASP A 571 -1.25 8.36 -8.57
C ASP A 571 -2.08 7.10 -8.86
N ALA A 572 -2.79 7.03 -10.00
CA ALA A 572 -3.73 5.96 -10.33
C ALA A 572 -3.12 4.56 -10.29
N LEU A 573 -1.91 4.38 -10.85
CA LEU A 573 -1.21 3.09 -10.79
C LEU A 573 -0.92 2.65 -9.35
N ARG A 574 -0.47 3.57 -8.52
CA ARG A 574 -0.16 3.29 -7.11
C ARG A 574 -1.40 2.97 -6.32
N ILE A 575 -2.49 3.70 -6.56
CA ILE A 575 -3.79 3.47 -5.93
C ILE A 575 -4.35 2.11 -6.38
N GLY A 576 -4.24 1.77 -7.67
CA GLY A 576 -4.62 0.46 -8.19
C GLY A 576 -3.86 -0.69 -7.51
N ILE A 577 -2.54 -0.58 -7.36
CA ILE A 577 -1.73 -1.57 -6.63
C ILE A 577 -2.17 -1.68 -5.17
N ALA A 578 -2.39 -0.55 -4.49
CA ALA A 578 -2.85 -0.55 -3.10
C ALA A 578 -4.25 -1.14 -2.94
N ALA A 579 -5.16 -0.89 -3.88
CA ALA A 579 -6.48 -1.49 -3.91
C ALA A 579 -6.41 -3.02 -4.11
N LEU A 580 -5.59 -3.50 -5.05
CA LEU A 580 -5.37 -4.93 -5.26
C LEU A 580 -4.72 -5.62 -4.06
N GLU A 581 -3.82 -4.92 -3.36
CA GLU A 581 -3.23 -5.38 -2.11
C GLU A 581 -4.27 -5.42 -0.97
N ALA A 582 -5.13 -4.39 -0.88
CA ALA A 582 -6.21 -4.32 0.10
C ALA A 582 -7.21 -5.46 -0.07
N GLU A 583 -7.66 -5.69 -1.30
CA GLU A 583 -8.60 -6.75 -1.67
C GLU A 583 -7.96 -8.16 -1.67
N ALA A 584 -6.66 -8.27 -1.30
CA ALA A 584 -5.88 -9.51 -1.27
C ALA A 584 -5.81 -10.26 -2.62
N PHE A 585 -5.86 -9.52 -3.73
CA PHE A 585 -5.52 -10.05 -5.05
C PHE A 585 -4.00 -10.06 -5.27
N LEU A 586 -3.29 -9.09 -4.69
CA LEU A 586 -1.84 -9.02 -4.69
C LEU A 586 -1.34 -9.33 -3.28
N VAL A 587 -0.87 -10.56 -3.07
CA VAL A 587 -0.28 -10.99 -1.80
C VAL A 587 1.23 -11.00 -1.96
N TRP A 588 1.91 -10.06 -1.30
CA TRP A 588 3.37 -10.06 -1.25
C TRP A 588 3.86 -11.22 -0.38
N PRO A 589 4.88 -11.97 -0.78
CA PRO A 589 5.45 -13.01 0.05
C PRO A 589 5.97 -12.40 1.35
N THR A 590 5.27 -12.67 2.44
CA THR A 590 5.75 -12.33 3.78
C THR A 590 6.78 -13.38 4.17
N ILE A 591 8.05 -12.99 4.23
CA ILE A 591 9.10 -13.83 4.84
C ILE A 591 8.79 -13.86 6.33
N GLU A 592 8.06 -14.88 6.77
CA GLU A 592 7.83 -15.13 8.19
C GLU A 592 9.12 -15.64 8.85
N ILE A 593 9.98 -14.71 9.23
CA ILE A 593 11.23 -15.01 9.97
C ILE A 593 10.94 -15.85 11.23
N ARG A 594 9.74 -15.74 11.81
CA ARG A 594 9.29 -16.58 12.94
C ARG A 594 9.15 -18.07 12.59
N ARG A 595 8.77 -18.44 11.36
CA ARG A 595 8.67 -19.86 10.95
C ARG A 595 10.04 -20.47 10.66
N VAL A 596 10.97 -19.68 10.12
CA VAL A 596 12.36 -20.11 9.87
C VAL A 596 13.07 -20.37 11.21
N GLY A 597 12.93 -19.48 12.19
CA GLY A 597 13.49 -19.68 13.53
C GLY A 597 12.94 -20.93 14.24
N ARG A 598 11.64 -21.24 14.09
CA ARG A 598 11.02 -22.44 14.68
C ARG A 598 11.46 -23.73 13.94
N LYS A 599 11.63 -23.71 12.62
CA LYS A 599 12.17 -24.84 11.85
C LYS A 599 13.65 -25.09 12.15
N LEU A 600 14.46 -24.04 12.28
CA LEU A 600 15.86 -24.15 12.67
C LEU A 600 16.02 -24.69 14.11
N SER A 601 15.16 -24.31 15.06
CA SER A 601 15.21 -24.82 16.43
C SER A 601 14.78 -26.31 16.56
N THR A 602 14.05 -26.85 15.59
CA THR A 602 13.63 -28.25 15.55
C THR A 602 14.60 -29.16 14.80
N THR A 603 15.56 -28.61 14.06
CA THR A 603 16.60 -29.40 13.37
C THR A 603 17.71 -29.80 14.35
N ARG A 604 18.37 -30.96 14.08
CA ARG A 604 19.51 -31.44 14.89
C ARG A 604 20.65 -30.42 15.02
N LEU A 605 20.83 -29.56 14.01
CA LEU A 605 21.82 -28.48 14.00
C LEU A 605 21.43 -27.32 14.94
N GLY A 606 20.16 -26.90 14.93
CA GLY A 606 19.65 -25.84 15.82
C GLY A 606 19.70 -26.22 17.31
N ARG A 607 19.52 -27.52 17.62
CA ARG A 607 19.69 -28.04 19.00
C ARG A 607 21.14 -28.07 19.48
N ARG A 608 22.12 -28.22 18.56
CA ARG A 608 23.55 -28.15 18.93
C ARG A 608 24.01 -26.72 19.17
N LEU A 609 23.49 -25.74 18.42
CA LEU A 609 23.83 -24.31 18.57
C LEU A 609 23.15 -23.64 19.79
N ALA A 610 22.02 -24.18 20.27
CA ALA A 610 21.31 -23.64 21.43
C ALA A 610 21.83 -24.18 22.79
N ARG A 611 22.71 -25.19 22.81
CA ARG A 611 23.26 -25.78 24.03
C ARG A 611 24.18 -24.87 24.86
N PRO A 612 25.04 -23.99 24.29
CA PRO A 612 25.91 -23.15 25.12
C PRO A 612 25.17 -22.06 25.89
N PHE A 613 24.01 -21.58 25.39
CA PHE A 613 23.25 -20.49 26.04
C PHE A 613 22.36 -20.91 27.22
N ARG A 614 22.10 -22.20 27.40
CA ARG A 614 21.35 -22.72 28.56
C ARG A 614 22.21 -23.04 29.80
N ARG A 615 23.53 -23.06 29.69
CA ARG A 615 24.45 -23.25 30.80
C ARG A 615 24.92 -21.96 31.50
N ALA A 616 24.56 -20.80 30.96
CA ALA A 616 24.92 -19.51 31.55
C ALA A 616 23.76 -18.81 32.30
N ALA A 617 22.60 -19.49 32.44
CA ALA A 617 21.42 -18.96 33.13
C ALA A 617 20.87 -19.94 34.19
N GLY A 618 21.75 -20.76 34.78
CA GLY A 618 21.48 -21.59 35.96
C GLY A 618 22.52 -21.36 37.02
#